data_03bdc1c8c386a17e964fb1b1c49b8149
#
_entry.id   03bdc1c8c386a17e964fb1b1c49b8149
#
_cell.length_a   1.000
_cell.length_b   1.000
_cell.length_c   1.000
_cell.angle_alpha   90.00
_cell.angle_beta   90.00
_cell.angle_gamma   90.00
#
_symmetry.space_group_name_H-M   'P 1'
#
loop_
_entity.id
_entity.type
_entity.pdbx_description
1 polymer ?
#
loop_
_entity_poly.entity_id
_entity_poly.type
_entity_poly.pdbx_seq_one_letter_code
_entity_poly.pdbx_strand_id
1 'polypeptide(L)'
;PSVRYEKNDNWEFEAQAPTLDDNFLADDQFEIQMPAEKPRSAESVPAAAAAANSGEKQVTVRTAPLKIALFCLLFAAVVAVLAVLGVRYYTVPNGKEGEMLNPGGTALTVGETKVSLGAYNYYYSRIVQNYLNYANYGYYDLDSTKDYSKQYVTNSDGEKITWLQMFKDKTVDQIQYVTSYYEAGQAAGITLTADQKKSIKEQMDSLKSSASEANQSLDDYIEKEFGDYCTAATLETVQEQAYIAENYYRHTLTRSNISDAEYNAFYKAHSKDYYNCAFAFIEMTYDTTSAETKAASVKKAKEYLTKIHSVKDMKKMIPTVCADLIKQYVAGGYFENEAKAVDGLSEYVENTMTAKDSSYGKETTKWLFNDSTKVGDTTYYCDEENGFIYLFIKTGTPKLDETTVYSVRHLLVTPGDDSKDSSTSSTEKKYTKKEWAAAKEKAEKLLAQYNKTDKTEYDFAMLAEENSADTNSTSAGGQGIFGGMIEGTKKGAMVAEFEKWAMDDSRKYGDVAIVKSKYGYHIMYFIDKCPQYQYNCKKDILSDRETQMVDGCAVKEHKTVMKKATQAKPQESTTAGSSATVGTTGE
;
A
#
# COMPACT_ATOMS: atom_id res chain seq x y z
N PRO A 1 2.65 4.29 21.00
CA PRO A 1 3.32 3.74 19.85
C PRO A 1 4.58 4.55 19.58
N SER A 2 5.71 3.90 19.74
CA SER A 2 7.02 4.51 19.64
C SER A 2 7.44 4.65 18.18
N VAL A 3 7.45 5.86 17.66
CA VAL A 3 8.14 6.16 16.40
C VAL A 3 9.64 6.20 16.71
N ARG A 4 10.39 5.23 16.21
CA ARG A 4 11.86 5.26 16.21
C ARG A 4 12.32 6.26 15.17
N TYR A 5 12.99 7.30 15.59
CA TYR A 5 13.75 8.19 14.71
C TYR A 5 15.08 7.51 14.36
N GLU A 6 15.11 6.74 13.30
CA GLU A 6 16.35 6.42 12.61
C GLU A 6 16.59 7.45 11.50
N LYS A 7 17.83 7.89 11.38
CA LYS A 7 18.30 8.91 10.45
C LYS A 7 18.26 8.37 9.03
N ASN A 8 17.09 8.46 8.39
CA ASN A 8 16.92 8.24 6.96
C ASN A 8 16.04 9.34 6.38
N ASP A 9 16.62 10.10 5.45
CA ASP A 9 16.07 11.30 4.83
C ASP A 9 14.90 11.02 3.85
N ASN A 10 14.12 9.96 4.04
CA ASN A 10 12.98 9.61 3.21
C ASN A 10 11.77 9.29 4.06
N TRP A 11 10.98 10.34 4.36
CA TRP A 11 9.61 10.19 4.82
C TRP A 11 8.67 10.12 3.59
N GLU A 12 8.77 9.06 2.82
CA GLU A 12 7.69 8.62 1.94
C GLU A 12 6.96 7.49 2.66
N PHE A 13 5.78 7.81 3.17
CA PHE A 13 4.78 6.78 3.41
C PHE A 13 4.35 6.29 2.02
N GLU A 14 5.08 5.33 1.48
CA GLU A 14 4.60 4.56 0.36
C GLU A 14 3.35 3.80 0.82
N ALA A 15 2.23 4.12 0.18
CA ALA A 15 1.15 3.17 0.10
C ALA A 15 1.73 1.98 -0.68
N GLN A 16 2.24 0.98 0.04
CA GLN A 16 2.61 -0.29 -0.57
C GLN A 16 1.33 -0.88 -1.13
N ALA A 17 1.28 -0.96 -2.44
CA ALA A 17 0.33 -1.85 -3.08
C ALA A 17 0.50 -3.25 -2.47
N PRO A 18 -0.59 -4.00 -2.23
CA PRO A 18 -0.50 -5.33 -1.65
C PRO A 18 0.37 -6.20 -2.56
N THR A 19 1.59 -6.50 -2.15
CA THR A 19 2.35 -7.57 -2.74
C THR A 19 1.70 -8.87 -2.29
N LEU A 20 1.11 -9.58 -3.21
CA LEU A 20 0.79 -10.99 -3.01
C LEU A 20 2.14 -11.71 -3.00
N ASP A 21 2.65 -12.03 -1.83
CA ASP A 21 3.93 -12.69 -1.63
C ASP A 21 3.85 -14.15 -2.13
N ASP A 22 4.98 -14.70 -2.64
CA ASP A 22 5.10 -16.11 -3.02
C ASP A 22 4.90 -17.08 -1.83
N ASN A 23 4.94 -16.56 -0.58
CA ASN A 23 4.50 -17.26 0.64
C ASN A 23 3.01 -17.16 0.91
N PHE A 24 2.23 -16.59 -0.02
CA PHE A 24 0.79 -16.45 0.07
C PHE A 24 0.04 -17.74 0.48
N LEU A 25 0.69 -18.87 0.32
CA LEU A 25 0.09 -20.19 0.53
C LEU A 25 0.86 -21.10 1.51
N ALA A 26 2.03 -20.70 2.01
CA ALA A 26 2.92 -21.62 2.73
C ALA A 26 2.87 -21.53 4.27
N ASP A 27 2.36 -20.45 4.83
CA ASP A 27 2.18 -20.29 6.27
C ASP A 27 0.72 -19.90 6.57
N ASP A 28 0.22 -20.22 7.77
CA ASP A 28 -1.12 -19.89 8.27
C ASP A 28 -1.40 -18.36 8.37
N GLN A 29 -0.58 -17.54 7.74
CA GLN A 29 -0.66 -16.08 7.67
C GLN A 29 -0.88 -15.62 6.23
N PHE A 30 -2.11 -15.79 5.76
CA PHE A 30 -2.59 -15.16 4.55
C PHE A 30 -2.85 -13.68 4.83
N GLU A 31 -1.81 -12.86 4.81
CA GLU A 31 -1.93 -11.42 4.95
C GLU A 31 -2.41 -10.82 3.64
N ILE A 32 -3.72 -10.59 3.53
CA ILE A 32 -4.24 -9.67 2.51
C ILE A 32 -3.83 -8.27 2.98
N GLN A 33 -2.69 -7.78 2.54
CA GLN A 33 -2.33 -6.38 2.75
C GLN A 33 -3.23 -5.53 1.86
N MET A 34 -4.31 -5.03 2.47
CA MET A 34 -5.03 -3.90 1.92
C MET A 34 -4.06 -2.72 1.85
N PRO A 35 -4.15 -1.83 0.83
CA PRO A 35 -3.41 -0.59 0.86
C PRO A 35 -3.60 0.03 2.24
N ALA A 36 -2.51 0.33 2.93
CA ALA A 36 -2.59 1.02 4.21
C ALA A 36 -3.32 2.33 3.95
N GLU A 37 -4.56 2.41 4.43
CA GLU A 37 -5.26 3.69 4.42
C GLU A 37 -4.35 4.65 5.18
N LYS A 38 -3.86 5.68 4.50
CA LYS A 38 -3.22 6.79 5.19
C LYS A 38 -4.18 7.21 6.29
N PRO A 39 -3.78 7.31 7.56
CA PRO A 39 -4.65 7.88 8.56
C PRO A 39 -5.01 9.28 8.08
N ARG A 40 -6.20 9.43 7.53
CA ARG A 40 -6.77 10.75 7.26
C ARG A 40 -7.06 11.33 8.62
N SER A 41 -6.42 12.44 8.95
CA SER A 41 -6.77 13.24 10.10
C SER A 41 -8.29 13.48 10.10
N ALA A 42 -8.96 13.04 11.15
CA ALA A 42 -10.39 13.22 11.29
C ALA A 42 -10.72 14.72 11.25
N GLU A 43 -11.39 15.18 10.22
CA GLU A 43 -11.98 16.51 10.22
C GLU A 43 -13.12 16.53 11.23
N SER A 44 -12.98 17.33 12.27
CA SER A 44 -14.08 17.65 13.18
C SER A 44 -15.16 18.41 12.41
N VAL A 45 -16.30 17.76 12.20
CA VAL A 45 -17.50 18.40 11.63
C VAL A 45 -18.16 19.24 12.74
N PRO A 46 -18.40 20.55 12.54
CA PRO A 46 -19.23 21.30 13.46
C PRO A 46 -20.68 20.83 13.31
N ALA A 47 -21.28 20.43 14.43
CA ALA A 47 -22.71 20.15 14.48
C ALA A 47 -23.51 21.41 14.16
N ALA A 48 -24.15 21.47 13.01
CA ALA A 48 -25.17 22.46 12.67
C ALA A 48 -26.42 21.76 12.17
N ALA A 49 -27.43 21.98 12.96
CA ALA A 49 -28.86 21.75 12.86
C ALA A 49 -29.47 21.32 11.52
N ALA A 50 -30.32 20.31 11.64
CA ALA A 50 -31.29 19.85 10.67
C ALA A 50 -32.22 20.98 10.14
N ALA A 51 -32.34 21.07 8.81
CA ALA A 51 -33.53 21.55 8.15
C ALA A 51 -33.70 20.81 6.83
N ALA A 52 -34.80 20.07 6.75
CA ALA A 52 -35.26 19.39 5.57
C ALA A 52 -35.48 20.36 4.40
N ASN A 53 -35.01 20.01 3.21
CA ASN A 53 -35.78 20.25 2.01
C ASN A 53 -35.40 19.32 0.86
N SER A 54 -36.44 18.67 0.35
CA SER A 54 -36.47 17.83 -0.84
C SER A 54 -36.14 18.65 -2.09
N GLY A 55 -35.18 18.16 -2.89
CA GLY A 55 -34.92 18.70 -4.22
C GLY A 55 -33.93 17.84 -4.96
N GLU A 56 -34.45 16.98 -5.84
CA GLU A 56 -33.64 16.25 -6.82
C GLU A 56 -32.74 17.21 -7.59
N LYS A 57 -31.42 17.07 -7.45
CA LYS A 57 -30.46 17.65 -8.38
C LYS A 57 -29.90 16.55 -9.25
N GLN A 58 -30.36 16.49 -10.47
CA GLN A 58 -29.70 15.77 -11.56
C GLN A 58 -28.27 16.30 -11.68
N VAL A 59 -27.31 15.42 -11.42
CA VAL A 59 -25.89 15.66 -11.73
C VAL A 59 -25.72 15.45 -13.23
N THR A 60 -25.61 16.54 -13.97
CA THR A 60 -25.25 16.50 -15.39
C THR A 60 -23.75 16.28 -15.49
N VAL A 61 -23.33 15.04 -15.74
CA VAL A 61 -21.97 14.70 -16.11
C VAL A 61 -21.71 15.27 -17.51
N ARG A 62 -20.88 16.29 -17.62
CA ARG A 62 -20.37 16.77 -18.91
C ARG A 62 -19.28 15.80 -19.38
N THR A 63 -19.69 14.86 -20.19
CA THR A 63 -18.82 13.92 -20.89
C THR A 63 -18.08 14.60 -22.03
N ALA A 64 -16.79 14.29 -22.20
CA ALA A 64 -16.07 14.48 -23.45
C ALA A 64 -16.39 13.26 -24.33
N PRO A 65 -17.37 13.35 -25.29
CA PRO A 65 -18.08 12.15 -25.72
C PRO A 65 -17.37 11.31 -26.79
N LEU A 66 -16.23 11.73 -27.32
CA LEU A 66 -15.67 11.05 -28.51
C LEU A 66 -14.52 10.07 -28.18
N LYS A 67 -13.74 10.34 -27.14
CA LYS A 67 -12.60 9.47 -26.78
C LYS A 67 -13.00 8.31 -25.87
N ILE A 68 -13.95 8.52 -24.98
CA ILE A 68 -14.54 7.46 -24.16
C ILE A 68 -15.33 6.48 -25.03
N ALA A 69 -16.09 6.98 -26.01
CA ALA A 69 -16.80 6.12 -26.96
C ALA A 69 -15.85 5.27 -27.82
N LEU A 70 -14.69 5.80 -28.21
CA LEU A 70 -13.71 5.03 -28.99
C LEU A 70 -13.00 3.97 -28.15
N PHE A 71 -12.72 4.26 -26.86
CA PHE A 71 -12.14 3.30 -25.92
C PHE A 71 -13.16 2.20 -25.55
N CYS A 72 -14.41 2.57 -25.29
CA CYS A 72 -15.49 1.60 -25.05
C CYS A 72 -15.79 0.75 -26.30
N LEU A 73 -15.67 1.30 -27.51
CA LEU A 73 -15.83 0.54 -28.76
C LEU A 73 -14.67 -0.42 -29.01
N LEU A 74 -13.43 -0.02 -28.71
CA LEU A 74 -12.27 -0.92 -28.78
C LEU A 74 -12.36 -2.02 -27.70
N PHE A 75 -12.76 -1.69 -26.49
CA PHE A 75 -12.99 -2.65 -25.42
C PHE A 75 -14.14 -3.61 -25.76
N ALA A 76 -15.27 -3.10 -26.25
CA ALA A 76 -16.40 -3.91 -26.70
C ALA A 76 -16.04 -4.81 -27.91
N ALA A 77 -15.16 -4.35 -28.82
CA ALA A 77 -14.68 -5.16 -29.92
C ALA A 77 -13.77 -6.30 -29.48
N VAL A 78 -12.89 -6.04 -28.49
CA VAL A 78 -12.05 -7.07 -27.86
C VAL A 78 -12.90 -8.09 -27.11
N VAL A 79 -13.88 -7.63 -26.32
CA VAL A 79 -14.83 -8.48 -25.61
C VAL A 79 -15.68 -9.30 -26.57
N ALA A 80 -16.12 -8.74 -27.73
CA ALA A 80 -16.87 -9.47 -28.72
C ALA A 80 -16.03 -10.54 -29.43
N VAL A 81 -14.75 -10.28 -29.70
CA VAL A 81 -13.83 -11.28 -30.28
C VAL A 81 -13.54 -12.39 -29.25
N LEU A 82 -13.39 -12.07 -27.99
CA LEU A 82 -13.18 -13.05 -26.92
C LEU A 82 -14.45 -13.85 -26.62
N ALA A 83 -15.64 -13.23 -26.69
CA ALA A 83 -16.92 -13.94 -26.56
C ALA A 83 -17.11 -14.96 -27.72
N VAL A 84 -16.70 -14.63 -28.97
CA VAL A 84 -16.75 -15.55 -30.09
C VAL A 84 -15.73 -16.69 -29.96
N LEU A 85 -14.57 -16.44 -29.35
CA LEU A 85 -13.55 -17.45 -29.07
C LEU A 85 -13.84 -18.25 -27.78
N GLY A 86 -14.42 -17.63 -26.75
CA GLY A 86 -14.73 -18.24 -25.46
C GLY A 86 -15.98 -19.11 -25.45
N VAL A 87 -16.98 -18.86 -26.29
CA VAL A 87 -18.20 -19.68 -26.40
C VAL A 87 -17.90 -21.13 -26.85
N ARG A 88 -16.71 -21.41 -27.37
CA ARG A 88 -16.31 -22.77 -27.77
C ARG A 88 -15.76 -23.63 -26.63
N TYR A 89 -15.47 -23.08 -25.47
CA TYR A 89 -14.82 -23.81 -24.37
C TYR A 89 -15.74 -24.15 -23.17
N TYR A 90 -16.92 -23.55 -23.06
CA TYR A 90 -17.84 -23.78 -21.93
C TYR A 90 -19.25 -24.11 -22.35
N THR A 91 -19.42 -25.18 -23.14
CA THR A 91 -20.68 -25.91 -23.14
C THR A 91 -20.47 -27.23 -22.42
N VAL A 92 -20.61 -27.17 -21.10
CA VAL A 92 -20.65 -28.37 -20.26
C VAL A 92 -22.11 -28.89 -20.21
N PRO A 93 -22.36 -30.13 -20.59
CA PRO A 93 -23.70 -30.70 -20.48
C PRO A 93 -23.91 -31.22 -19.04
N ASN A 94 -25.03 -30.83 -18.46
CA ASN A 94 -25.71 -31.35 -17.26
C ASN A 94 -25.50 -30.60 -15.94
N GLY A 95 -26.65 -30.17 -15.39
CA GLY A 95 -26.90 -29.32 -14.24
C GLY A 95 -26.30 -29.67 -12.86
N LYS A 96 -25.41 -30.65 -12.75
CA LYS A 96 -24.71 -30.98 -11.52
C LYS A 96 -23.32 -30.28 -11.42
N GLU A 97 -22.69 -30.01 -12.54
CA GLU A 97 -21.40 -29.29 -12.54
C GLU A 97 -21.57 -27.79 -12.27
N GLY A 98 -22.70 -27.19 -12.66
CA GLY A 98 -23.02 -25.81 -12.34
C GLY A 98 -23.26 -25.56 -10.83
N GLU A 99 -23.69 -26.57 -10.07
CA GLU A 99 -23.80 -26.49 -8.60
C GLU A 99 -22.43 -26.59 -7.92
N MET A 100 -21.49 -27.35 -8.47
CA MET A 100 -20.11 -27.46 -7.96
C MET A 100 -19.32 -26.18 -8.18
N LEU A 101 -19.56 -25.46 -9.28
CA LEU A 101 -18.84 -24.21 -9.63
C LEU A 101 -19.44 -22.95 -8.98
N ASN A 102 -20.62 -23.03 -8.38
CA ASN A 102 -21.28 -21.89 -7.73
C ASN A 102 -21.98 -22.30 -6.43
N PRO A 103 -21.21 -22.76 -5.42
CA PRO A 103 -21.76 -23.22 -4.14
C PRO A 103 -22.54 -22.10 -3.46
N GLY A 104 -23.76 -22.43 -3.02
CA GLY A 104 -24.66 -21.49 -2.35
C GLY A 104 -25.37 -20.48 -3.29
N GLY A 105 -24.99 -20.42 -4.55
CA GLY A 105 -25.49 -19.48 -5.56
C GLY A 105 -24.62 -18.25 -5.73
N THR A 106 -24.97 -17.39 -6.68
CA THR A 106 -24.22 -16.13 -6.97
C THR A 106 -24.51 -15.10 -5.89
N ALA A 107 -23.50 -14.73 -5.10
CA ALA A 107 -23.55 -13.68 -4.08
C ALA A 107 -23.40 -12.29 -4.69
N LEU A 108 -22.37 -12.12 -5.51
CA LEU A 108 -22.07 -10.89 -6.23
C LEU A 108 -21.90 -11.16 -7.73
N THR A 109 -22.15 -10.14 -8.54
CA THR A 109 -21.64 -10.06 -9.90
C THR A 109 -20.74 -8.85 -9.97
N VAL A 110 -19.47 -9.02 -10.33
CA VAL A 110 -18.47 -7.95 -10.45
C VAL A 110 -18.01 -7.94 -11.92
N GLY A 111 -18.25 -6.85 -12.62
CA GLY A 111 -18.08 -6.84 -14.07
C GLY A 111 -18.89 -7.94 -14.73
N GLU A 112 -18.26 -8.87 -15.42
CA GLU A 112 -18.87 -10.05 -16.04
C GLU A 112 -18.77 -11.31 -15.15
N THR A 113 -17.97 -11.26 -14.09
CA THR A 113 -17.65 -12.42 -13.23
C THR A 113 -18.72 -12.63 -12.16
N LYS A 114 -19.21 -13.89 -12.05
CA LYS A 114 -20.11 -14.31 -10.99
C LYS A 114 -19.30 -14.87 -9.82
N VAL A 115 -19.45 -14.25 -8.67
CA VAL A 115 -18.82 -14.65 -7.41
C VAL A 115 -19.80 -15.50 -6.61
N SER A 116 -19.43 -16.72 -6.29
CA SER A 116 -20.27 -17.65 -5.50
C SER A 116 -20.39 -17.18 -4.05
N LEU A 117 -21.42 -17.68 -3.35
CA LEU A 117 -21.56 -17.43 -1.91
C LEU A 117 -20.38 -18.02 -1.11
N GLY A 118 -19.87 -19.17 -1.53
CA GLY A 118 -18.68 -19.77 -0.91
C GLY A 118 -17.44 -18.88 -1.07
N ALA A 119 -17.21 -18.31 -2.26
CA ALA A 119 -16.12 -17.37 -2.49
C ALA A 119 -16.28 -16.08 -1.66
N TYR A 120 -17.49 -15.54 -1.58
CA TYR A 120 -17.77 -14.39 -0.70
C TYR A 120 -17.44 -14.70 0.76
N ASN A 121 -17.89 -15.85 1.28
CA ASN A 121 -17.65 -16.26 2.67
C ASN A 121 -16.16 -16.49 2.94
N TYR A 122 -15.41 -17.01 1.99
CA TYR A 122 -13.95 -17.10 2.06
C TYR A 122 -13.30 -15.73 2.27
N TYR A 123 -13.58 -14.77 1.40
CA TYR A 123 -13.02 -13.41 1.53
C TYR A 123 -13.46 -12.75 2.83
N TYR A 124 -14.73 -12.91 3.22
CA TYR A 124 -15.26 -12.36 4.46
C TYR A 124 -14.52 -12.91 5.70
N SER A 125 -14.30 -14.22 5.76
CA SER A 125 -13.57 -14.85 6.85
C SER A 125 -12.12 -14.35 6.94
N ARG A 126 -11.46 -14.18 5.79
CA ARG A 126 -10.08 -13.64 5.73
C ARG A 126 -10.01 -12.19 6.17
N ILE A 127 -10.94 -11.34 5.73
CA ILE A 127 -11.03 -9.93 6.16
C ILE A 127 -11.21 -9.85 7.68
N VAL A 128 -12.15 -10.62 8.25
CA VAL A 128 -12.37 -10.63 9.70
C VAL A 128 -11.10 -11.04 10.44
N GLN A 129 -10.47 -12.14 10.00
CA GLN A 129 -9.26 -12.64 10.65
C GLN A 129 -8.12 -11.62 10.61
N ASN A 130 -7.94 -10.93 9.49
CA ASN A 130 -6.92 -9.89 9.34
C ASN A 130 -7.13 -8.74 10.32
N TYR A 131 -8.34 -8.19 10.39
CA TYR A 131 -8.63 -7.11 11.35
C TYR A 131 -8.50 -7.54 12.82
N LEU A 132 -8.84 -8.80 13.14
CA LEU A 132 -8.61 -9.35 14.47
C LEU A 132 -7.12 -9.46 14.81
N ASN A 133 -6.28 -9.85 13.84
CA ASN A 133 -4.84 -9.88 14.03
C ASN A 133 -4.31 -8.45 14.32
N TYR A 134 -4.70 -7.45 13.53
CA TYR A 134 -4.32 -6.06 13.79
C TYR A 134 -4.82 -5.55 15.16
N ALA A 135 -6.03 -5.93 15.58
CA ALA A 135 -6.54 -5.59 16.91
C ALA A 135 -5.71 -6.22 18.03
N ASN A 136 -5.23 -7.46 17.86
CA ASN A 136 -4.32 -8.11 18.81
C ASN A 136 -2.98 -7.38 18.97
N TYR A 137 -2.52 -6.69 17.92
CA TYR A 137 -1.34 -5.80 17.98
C TYR A 137 -1.67 -4.38 18.50
N GLY A 138 -2.94 -4.09 18.83
CA GLY A 138 -3.38 -2.81 19.38
C GLY A 138 -3.62 -1.71 18.35
N TYR A 139 -3.70 -2.04 17.06
CA TYR A 139 -3.99 -1.05 16.02
C TYR A 139 -5.46 -0.64 15.98
N TYR A 140 -6.37 -1.50 16.44
CA TYR A 140 -7.81 -1.26 16.46
C TYR A 140 -8.42 -1.60 17.81
N ASP A 141 -9.43 -0.85 18.21
CA ASP A 141 -10.30 -1.18 19.35
C ASP A 141 -11.41 -2.12 18.85
N LEU A 142 -11.07 -3.41 18.78
CA LEU A 142 -11.95 -4.48 18.33
C LEU A 142 -11.83 -5.66 19.28
N ASP A 143 -12.94 -6.01 19.93
CA ASP A 143 -13.02 -7.12 20.88
C ASP A 143 -13.65 -8.34 20.19
N SER A 144 -12.83 -9.37 19.95
CA SER A 144 -13.28 -10.61 19.28
C SER A 144 -14.36 -11.37 20.05
N THR A 145 -14.55 -11.09 21.34
CA THR A 145 -15.56 -11.76 22.19
C THR A 145 -16.92 -11.08 22.18
N LYS A 146 -17.03 -9.89 21.58
CA LYS A 146 -18.26 -9.10 21.52
C LYS A 146 -18.89 -9.10 20.13
N ASP A 147 -20.18 -8.88 20.07
CA ASP A 147 -20.94 -8.76 18.84
C ASP A 147 -20.45 -7.57 17.99
N TYR A 148 -19.96 -7.84 16.79
CA TYR A 148 -19.41 -6.86 15.86
C TYR A 148 -20.43 -5.82 15.37
N SER A 149 -21.73 -6.13 15.45
CA SER A 149 -22.80 -5.17 15.16
C SER A 149 -23.00 -4.11 16.25
N LYS A 150 -22.34 -4.27 17.40
CA LYS A 150 -22.41 -3.38 18.56
C LYS A 150 -21.11 -2.67 18.87
N GLN A 151 -20.07 -2.94 18.12
CA GLN A 151 -18.80 -2.26 18.18
C GLN A 151 -18.65 -1.34 16.97
N TYR A 152 -17.98 -0.20 17.12
CA TYR A 152 -17.94 0.84 16.12
C TYR A 152 -16.52 1.21 15.75
N VAL A 153 -16.34 1.61 14.52
CA VAL A 153 -15.10 2.13 13.94
C VAL A 153 -15.42 3.34 13.06
N THR A 154 -14.46 4.22 12.87
CA THR A 154 -14.59 5.30 11.89
C THR A 154 -14.03 4.82 10.56
N ASN A 155 -14.83 4.90 9.48
CA ASN A 155 -14.37 4.53 8.14
C ASN A 155 -13.51 5.64 7.50
N SER A 156 -12.99 5.40 6.29
CA SER A 156 -12.18 6.37 5.53
C SER A 156 -12.88 7.68 5.24
N ASP A 157 -14.21 7.69 5.22
CA ASP A 157 -15.01 8.88 4.97
C ASP A 157 -15.30 9.70 6.24
N GLY A 158 -14.78 9.23 7.38
CA GLY A 158 -15.00 9.84 8.69
C GLY A 158 -16.34 9.46 9.33
N GLU A 159 -17.05 8.48 8.79
CA GLU A 159 -18.34 8.02 9.29
C GLU A 159 -18.17 6.93 10.35
N LYS A 160 -18.95 7.03 11.42
CA LYS A 160 -19.00 6.02 12.46
C LYS A 160 -19.90 4.86 12.03
N ILE A 161 -19.32 3.73 11.68
CA ILE A 161 -20.02 2.51 11.27
C ILE A 161 -19.76 1.36 12.23
N THR A 162 -20.53 0.28 12.15
CA THR A 162 -20.25 -0.94 12.93
C THR A 162 -19.10 -1.74 12.32
N TRP A 163 -18.35 -2.48 13.13
CA TRP A 163 -17.35 -3.42 12.63
C TRP A 163 -17.95 -4.45 11.67
N LEU A 164 -19.18 -4.90 11.93
CA LEU A 164 -19.88 -5.80 11.01
C LEU A 164 -20.08 -5.17 9.63
N GLN A 165 -20.42 -3.88 9.56
CA GLN A 165 -20.56 -3.17 8.28
C GLN A 165 -19.18 -3.01 7.62
N MET A 166 -18.17 -2.61 8.38
CA MET A 166 -16.79 -2.49 7.87
C MET A 166 -16.31 -3.79 7.22
N PHE A 167 -16.50 -4.94 7.87
CA PHE A 167 -16.10 -6.23 7.31
C PHE A 167 -16.82 -6.55 5.99
N LYS A 168 -18.11 -6.24 5.89
CA LYS A 168 -18.88 -6.45 4.66
C LYS A 168 -18.40 -5.55 3.52
N ASP A 169 -18.19 -4.27 3.82
CA ASP A 169 -17.72 -3.30 2.83
C ASP A 169 -16.33 -3.69 2.33
N LYS A 170 -15.39 -3.97 3.23
CA LYS A 170 -14.04 -4.41 2.88
C LYS A 170 -14.01 -5.75 2.13
N THR A 171 -14.96 -6.65 2.40
CA THR A 171 -15.09 -7.90 1.63
C THR A 171 -15.51 -7.62 0.19
N VAL A 172 -16.46 -6.73 -0.01
CA VAL A 172 -16.92 -6.33 -1.34
C VAL A 172 -15.80 -5.61 -2.10
N ASP A 173 -15.12 -4.65 -1.45
CA ASP A 173 -13.98 -3.92 -2.00
C ASP A 173 -12.87 -4.89 -2.46
N GLN A 174 -12.50 -5.86 -1.62
CA GLN A 174 -11.47 -6.86 -1.93
C GLN A 174 -11.87 -7.75 -3.12
N ILE A 175 -13.11 -8.20 -3.14
CA ILE A 175 -13.62 -9.02 -4.25
C ILE A 175 -13.64 -8.19 -5.54
N GLN A 176 -14.08 -6.93 -5.48
CA GLN A 176 -14.08 -6.03 -6.63
C GLN A 176 -12.65 -5.84 -7.16
N TYR A 177 -11.71 -5.55 -6.27
CA TYR A 177 -10.30 -5.37 -6.61
C TYR A 177 -9.74 -6.62 -7.32
N VAL A 178 -9.78 -7.78 -6.68
CA VAL A 178 -9.22 -9.02 -7.25
C VAL A 178 -9.90 -9.37 -8.58
N THR A 179 -11.23 -9.22 -8.65
CA THR A 179 -11.98 -9.57 -9.87
C THR A 179 -11.67 -8.63 -11.02
N SER A 180 -11.47 -7.32 -10.76
CA SER A 180 -11.09 -6.35 -11.78
C SER A 180 -9.76 -6.70 -12.44
N TYR A 181 -8.77 -7.02 -11.63
CA TYR A 181 -7.45 -7.46 -12.11
C TYR A 181 -7.50 -8.82 -12.80
N TYR A 182 -8.33 -9.74 -12.29
CA TYR A 182 -8.54 -11.04 -12.92
C TYR A 182 -9.14 -10.90 -14.32
N GLU A 183 -10.21 -10.11 -14.48
CA GLU A 183 -10.85 -9.89 -15.79
C GLU A 183 -9.87 -9.21 -16.78
N ALA A 184 -9.13 -8.21 -16.30
CA ALA A 184 -8.11 -7.55 -17.10
C ALA A 184 -6.97 -8.50 -17.47
N GLY A 185 -6.54 -9.36 -16.55
CA GLY A 185 -5.52 -10.39 -16.78
C GLY A 185 -5.99 -11.43 -17.80
N GLN A 186 -7.24 -11.88 -17.72
CA GLN A 186 -7.81 -12.79 -18.71
C GLN A 186 -7.90 -12.14 -20.10
N ALA A 187 -8.34 -10.88 -20.16
CA ALA A 187 -8.38 -10.12 -21.40
C ALA A 187 -6.99 -9.94 -22.03
N ALA A 188 -5.94 -9.83 -21.21
CA ALA A 188 -4.55 -9.77 -21.64
C ALA A 188 -3.93 -11.15 -21.96
N GLY A 189 -4.67 -12.25 -21.77
CA GLY A 189 -4.17 -13.62 -22.00
C GLY A 189 -3.21 -14.12 -20.92
N ILE A 190 -3.21 -13.50 -19.73
CA ILE A 190 -2.39 -13.92 -18.58
C ILE A 190 -2.90 -15.26 -18.05
N THR A 191 -1.97 -16.16 -17.75
CA THR A 191 -2.25 -17.50 -17.23
C THR A 191 -1.37 -17.80 -16.03
N LEU A 192 -1.72 -18.83 -15.26
CA LEU A 192 -0.91 -19.34 -14.16
C LEU A 192 0.42 -19.91 -14.64
N THR A 193 1.48 -19.63 -13.90
CA THR A 193 2.79 -20.29 -14.08
C THR A 193 2.71 -21.76 -13.62
N ALA A 194 3.74 -22.54 -13.98
CA ALA A 194 3.85 -23.94 -13.51
C ALA A 194 4.00 -24.00 -11.98
N ASP A 195 4.74 -23.06 -11.39
CA ASP A 195 4.98 -23.01 -9.95
C ASP A 195 3.73 -22.62 -9.19
N GLN A 196 2.95 -21.65 -9.68
CA GLN A 196 1.66 -21.28 -9.09
C GLN A 196 0.67 -22.46 -9.11
N LYS A 197 0.58 -23.20 -10.21
CA LYS A 197 -0.23 -24.43 -10.26
C LYS A 197 0.24 -25.47 -9.26
N LYS A 198 1.56 -25.61 -9.08
CA LYS A 198 2.14 -26.51 -8.10
C LYS A 198 1.82 -26.05 -6.67
N SER A 199 1.94 -24.75 -6.37
CA SER A 199 1.61 -24.17 -5.07
C SER A 199 0.15 -24.39 -4.69
N ILE A 200 -0.80 -24.14 -5.60
CA ILE A 200 -2.23 -24.44 -5.38
C ILE A 200 -2.40 -25.91 -5.01
N LYS A 201 -1.79 -26.80 -5.80
CA LYS A 201 -1.90 -28.24 -5.54
C LYS A 201 -1.33 -28.63 -4.18
N GLU A 202 -0.16 -28.14 -3.81
CA GLU A 202 0.51 -28.44 -2.53
C GLU A 202 -0.31 -27.96 -1.35
N GLN A 203 -0.93 -26.78 -1.45
CA GLN A 203 -1.84 -26.28 -0.43
C GLN A 203 -3.09 -27.15 -0.31
N MET A 204 -3.72 -27.54 -1.42
CA MET A 204 -4.88 -28.45 -1.39
C MET A 204 -4.53 -29.81 -0.80
N ASP A 205 -3.34 -30.34 -1.10
CA ASP A 205 -2.85 -31.59 -0.51
C ASP A 205 -2.60 -31.44 1.01
N SER A 206 -2.12 -30.29 1.49
CA SER A 206 -1.96 -29.97 2.91
C SER A 206 -3.30 -29.88 3.63
N LEU A 207 -4.28 -29.16 3.08
CA LEU A 207 -5.64 -29.06 3.64
C LEU A 207 -6.32 -30.45 3.73
N LYS A 208 -6.11 -31.28 2.70
CA LYS A 208 -6.61 -32.65 2.70
C LYS A 208 -5.99 -33.51 3.82
N SER A 209 -4.70 -33.32 4.11
CA SER A 209 -4.04 -33.98 5.22
C SER A 209 -4.61 -33.52 6.56
N SER A 210 -4.78 -32.21 6.76
CA SER A 210 -5.36 -31.64 7.97
C SER A 210 -6.82 -32.08 8.19
N ALA A 211 -7.62 -32.11 7.13
CA ALA A 211 -8.98 -32.63 7.19
C ALA A 211 -9.01 -34.12 7.62
N SER A 212 -8.09 -34.93 7.07
CA SER A 212 -7.97 -36.34 7.42
C SER A 212 -7.56 -36.54 8.89
N GLU A 213 -6.64 -35.73 9.39
CA GLU A 213 -6.24 -35.73 10.82
C GLU A 213 -7.40 -35.32 11.73
N ALA A 214 -8.24 -34.38 11.27
CA ALA A 214 -9.46 -33.97 11.97
C ALA A 214 -10.63 -34.95 11.84
N ASN A 215 -10.48 -36.05 11.09
CA ASN A 215 -11.55 -37.02 10.74
C ASN A 215 -12.75 -36.35 10.06
N GLN A 216 -12.50 -35.38 9.18
CA GLN A 216 -13.51 -34.65 8.42
C GLN A 216 -13.31 -34.87 6.90
N SER A 217 -14.36 -34.65 6.11
CA SER A 217 -14.17 -34.50 4.66
C SER A 217 -13.42 -33.19 4.38
N LEU A 218 -12.76 -33.08 3.21
CA LEU A 218 -12.06 -31.86 2.84
C LEU A 218 -13.00 -30.65 2.77
N ASP A 219 -14.19 -30.82 2.20
CA ASP A 219 -15.16 -29.74 2.08
C ASP A 219 -15.70 -29.32 3.46
N ASP A 220 -16.04 -30.26 4.36
CA ASP A 220 -16.48 -29.93 5.72
C ASP A 220 -15.40 -29.18 6.51
N TYR A 221 -14.12 -29.57 6.31
CA TYR A 221 -13.00 -28.90 6.94
C TYR A 221 -12.86 -27.46 6.42
N ILE A 222 -12.93 -27.27 5.11
CA ILE A 222 -12.84 -25.96 4.45
C ILE A 222 -14.04 -25.08 4.84
N GLU A 223 -15.26 -25.59 4.86
CA GLU A 223 -16.45 -24.84 5.32
C GLU A 223 -16.30 -24.36 6.76
N LYS A 224 -15.74 -25.20 7.62
CA LYS A 224 -15.51 -24.83 9.02
C LYS A 224 -14.48 -23.70 9.17
N GLU A 225 -13.42 -23.72 8.37
CA GLU A 225 -12.33 -22.72 8.43
C GLU A 225 -12.71 -21.41 7.72
N PHE A 226 -13.39 -21.48 6.57
CA PHE A 226 -13.61 -20.32 5.69
C PHE A 226 -15.09 -19.92 5.55
N GLY A 227 -16.02 -20.66 6.16
CA GLY A 227 -17.46 -20.35 6.15
C GLY A 227 -18.28 -21.23 5.21
N ASP A 228 -19.59 -21.18 5.43
CA ASP A 228 -20.56 -22.02 4.73
C ASP A 228 -20.42 -21.91 3.21
N TYR A 229 -20.64 -23.01 2.51
CA TYR A 229 -20.54 -23.12 1.04
C TYR A 229 -19.12 -22.93 0.47
N CYS A 230 -18.09 -22.72 1.27
CA CYS A 230 -16.71 -22.73 0.79
C CYS A 230 -16.24 -24.18 0.64
N THR A 231 -16.05 -24.65 -0.59
CA THR A 231 -15.61 -26.00 -0.92
C THR A 231 -14.18 -25.99 -1.44
N ALA A 232 -13.56 -27.16 -1.59
CA ALA A 232 -12.26 -27.31 -2.23
C ALA A 232 -12.22 -26.65 -3.63
N ALA A 233 -13.26 -26.88 -4.44
CA ALA A 233 -13.36 -26.25 -5.77
C ALA A 233 -13.50 -24.71 -5.70
N THR A 234 -14.20 -24.20 -4.68
CA THR A 234 -14.28 -22.74 -4.45
C THR A 234 -12.90 -22.18 -4.14
N LEU A 235 -12.16 -22.82 -3.25
CA LEU A 235 -10.84 -22.36 -2.83
C LEU A 235 -9.82 -22.40 -3.98
N GLU A 236 -9.78 -23.48 -4.76
CA GLU A 236 -8.97 -23.56 -5.96
C GLU A 236 -9.28 -22.43 -6.94
N THR A 237 -10.59 -22.17 -7.20
CA THR A 237 -11.02 -21.09 -8.10
C THR A 237 -10.56 -19.71 -7.62
N VAL A 238 -10.74 -19.41 -6.33
CA VAL A 238 -10.33 -18.13 -5.74
C VAL A 238 -8.82 -17.93 -5.85
N GLN A 239 -8.04 -18.98 -5.60
CA GLN A 239 -6.59 -18.93 -5.72
C GLN A 239 -6.13 -18.73 -7.17
N GLU A 240 -6.72 -19.44 -8.12
CA GLU A 240 -6.43 -19.25 -9.55
C GLU A 240 -6.73 -17.82 -9.99
N GLN A 241 -7.87 -17.27 -9.58
CA GLN A 241 -8.25 -15.89 -9.88
C GLN A 241 -7.28 -14.89 -9.25
N ALA A 242 -6.89 -15.11 -7.99
CA ALA A 242 -5.94 -14.25 -7.29
C ALA A 242 -4.57 -14.25 -7.96
N TYR A 243 -4.03 -15.40 -8.35
CA TYR A 243 -2.76 -15.46 -9.07
C TYR A 243 -2.80 -14.81 -10.47
N ILE A 244 -3.89 -14.95 -11.22
CA ILE A 244 -4.04 -14.27 -12.50
C ILE A 244 -4.12 -12.76 -12.29
N ALA A 245 -4.86 -12.31 -11.27
CA ALA A 245 -4.95 -10.92 -10.87
C ALA A 245 -3.56 -10.35 -10.52
N GLU A 246 -2.80 -11.07 -9.69
CA GLU A 246 -1.44 -10.71 -9.31
C GLU A 246 -0.50 -10.63 -10.51
N ASN A 247 -0.50 -11.65 -11.36
CA ASN A 247 0.35 -11.66 -12.56
C ASN A 247 0.04 -10.45 -13.45
N TYR A 248 -1.23 -10.08 -13.61
CA TYR A 248 -1.61 -8.89 -14.36
C TYR A 248 -1.19 -7.61 -13.65
N TYR A 249 -1.40 -7.51 -12.34
CA TYR A 249 -0.92 -6.39 -11.54
C TYR A 249 0.58 -6.14 -11.74
N ARG A 250 1.41 -7.17 -11.64
CA ARG A 250 2.85 -7.09 -11.88
C ARG A 250 3.20 -6.52 -13.26
N HIS A 251 2.40 -6.83 -14.30
CA HIS A 251 2.53 -6.22 -15.63
C HIS A 251 2.19 -4.72 -15.64
N THR A 252 1.23 -4.28 -14.82
CA THR A 252 0.83 -2.86 -14.78
C THR A 252 1.85 -1.96 -14.09
N LEU A 253 2.77 -2.53 -13.30
CA LEU A 253 3.84 -1.80 -12.59
C LEU A 253 4.95 -1.27 -13.51
N THR A 254 4.72 -1.23 -14.82
CA THR A 254 5.68 -0.67 -15.78
C THR A 254 5.30 0.76 -16.16
N ARG A 255 6.25 1.70 -16.10
CA ARG A 255 6.03 3.10 -16.49
C ARG A 255 6.20 3.37 -17.97
N SER A 256 6.83 2.43 -18.67
CA SER A 256 7.09 2.53 -20.11
C SER A 256 5.86 2.61 -20.98
N ASN A 257 4.70 2.21 -20.46
CA ASN A 257 3.44 2.24 -21.19
C ASN A 257 2.71 3.58 -21.11
N ILE A 258 3.26 4.60 -20.40
CA ILE A 258 2.69 5.93 -20.34
C ILE A 258 3.16 6.70 -21.57
N SER A 259 2.24 7.01 -22.51
CA SER A 259 2.58 7.80 -23.68
C SER A 259 2.75 9.29 -23.35
N ASP A 260 3.53 9.99 -24.17
CA ASP A 260 3.71 11.46 -24.04
C ASP A 260 2.36 12.19 -24.13
N ALA A 261 1.44 11.72 -24.96
CA ALA A 261 0.11 12.31 -25.10
C ALA A 261 -0.70 12.19 -23.82
N GLU A 262 -0.67 11.03 -23.18
CA GLU A 262 -1.34 10.77 -21.91
C GLU A 262 -0.71 11.58 -20.78
N TYR A 263 0.61 11.53 -20.64
CA TYR A 263 1.33 12.34 -19.66
C TYR A 263 0.98 13.82 -19.79
N ASN A 264 1.06 14.38 -21.01
CA ASN A 264 0.78 15.80 -21.23
C ASN A 264 -0.70 16.16 -20.93
N ALA A 265 -1.63 15.27 -21.26
CA ALA A 265 -3.05 15.50 -20.97
C ALA A 265 -3.31 15.50 -19.45
N PHE A 266 -2.76 14.51 -18.74
CA PHE A 266 -2.90 14.38 -17.29
C PHE A 266 -2.21 15.54 -16.56
N TYR A 267 -0.94 15.82 -16.88
CA TYR A 267 -0.20 16.93 -16.28
C TYR A 267 -0.90 18.27 -16.50
N LYS A 268 -1.44 18.53 -17.69
CA LYS A 268 -2.21 19.75 -17.95
C LYS A 268 -3.43 19.91 -17.06
N ALA A 269 -4.11 18.82 -16.76
CA ALA A 269 -5.29 18.82 -15.89
C ALA A 269 -4.91 19.00 -14.41
N HIS A 270 -3.76 18.46 -13.99
CA HIS A 270 -3.34 18.33 -12.60
C HIS A 270 -2.05 19.12 -12.26
N SER A 271 -1.60 20.02 -13.12
CA SER A 271 -0.29 20.68 -12.97
C SER A 271 -0.08 21.41 -11.64
N LYS A 272 -1.15 21.94 -11.04
CA LYS A 272 -1.09 22.63 -9.73
C LYS A 272 -0.79 21.69 -8.58
N ASP A 273 -1.13 20.42 -8.72
CA ASP A 273 -0.99 19.40 -7.68
C ASP A 273 0.49 19.04 -7.40
N TYR A 274 1.37 19.35 -8.37
CA TYR A 274 2.82 19.06 -8.31
C TYR A 274 3.67 20.20 -7.82
N TYR A 275 3.07 21.33 -7.44
CA TYR A 275 3.81 22.39 -6.81
C TYR A 275 4.11 22.05 -5.36
N ASN A 276 5.35 22.29 -4.95
CA ASN A 276 5.79 22.24 -3.57
C ASN A 276 5.90 23.66 -3.01
N CYS A 277 5.45 23.87 -1.78
CA CYS A 277 5.64 25.12 -1.07
C CYS A 277 6.40 24.88 0.21
N ALA A 278 7.46 25.68 0.41
CA ALA A 278 8.27 25.60 1.62
C ALA A 278 7.62 26.33 2.79
N PHE A 279 7.69 25.72 3.94
CA PHE A 279 7.23 26.25 5.22
C PHE A 279 8.15 25.81 6.35
N ALA A 280 7.99 26.42 7.51
CA ALA A 280 8.57 25.90 8.74
C ALA A 280 7.47 25.76 9.77
N PHE A 281 7.64 24.81 10.71
CA PHE A 281 6.69 24.60 11.80
C PHE A 281 7.38 24.17 13.08
N ILE A 282 6.69 24.38 14.18
CA ILE A 282 6.94 23.81 15.50
C ILE A 282 5.61 23.42 16.11
N GLU A 283 5.62 22.48 17.03
CA GLU A 283 4.41 21.95 17.64
C GLU A 283 4.37 22.20 19.15
N MET A 284 3.19 22.37 19.69
CA MET A 284 2.94 22.46 21.13
C MET A 284 1.81 21.52 21.53
N THR A 285 1.82 21.11 22.79
CA THR A 285 0.74 20.29 23.36
C THR A 285 -0.58 21.02 23.29
N TYR A 286 -1.63 20.33 22.84
CA TYR A 286 -3.00 20.79 22.78
C TYR A 286 -3.82 20.08 23.87
N ASP A 287 -4.20 20.81 24.90
CA ASP A 287 -5.07 20.28 25.95
C ASP A 287 -6.51 20.23 25.47
N THR A 288 -6.98 19.03 25.15
CA THR A 288 -8.32 18.76 24.61
C THR A 288 -9.33 18.35 25.70
N THR A 289 -8.98 18.41 26.99
CA THR A 289 -9.78 17.90 28.11
C THR A 289 -11.08 18.67 28.33
N SER A 290 -11.11 19.97 28.02
CA SER A 290 -12.31 20.80 28.09
C SER A 290 -12.31 21.91 27.03
N ALA A 291 -13.48 22.54 26.83
CA ALA A 291 -13.60 23.69 25.92
C ALA A 291 -12.73 24.88 26.38
N GLU A 292 -12.59 25.07 27.69
CA GLU A 292 -11.79 26.13 28.28
C GLU A 292 -10.27 25.88 28.05
N THR A 293 -9.79 24.65 28.23
CA THR A 293 -8.38 24.30 28.01
C THR A 293 -8.02 24.36 26.53
N LYS A 294 -8.92 23.91 25.63
CA LYS A 294 -8.79 24.08 24.20
C LYS A 294 -8.61 25.57 23.82
N ALA A 295 -9.52 26.43 24.30
CA ALA A 295 -9.47 27.86 24.04
C ALA A 295 -8.18 28.52 24.59
N ALA A 296 -7.73 28.10 25.75
CA ALA A 296 -6.47 28.57 26.37
C ALA A 296 -5.25 28.17 25.52
N SER A 297 -5.19 26.92 25.06
CA SER A 297 -4.12 26.44 24.20
C SER A 297 -4.06 27.20 22.88
N VAL A 298 -5.21 27.41 22.23
CA VAL A 298 -5.30 28.21 20.99
C VAL A 298 -4.90 29.65 21.21
N LYS A 299 -5.30 30.27 22.34
CA LYS A 299 -4.89 31.63 22.69
C LYS A 299 -3.36 31.72 22.83
N LYS A 300 -2.74 30.75 23.51
CA LYS A 300 -1.30 30.67 23.68
C LYS A 300 -0.56 30.49 22.35
N ALA A 301 -1.10 29.65 21.46
CA ALA A 301 -0.56 29.47 20.11
C ALA A 301 -0.56 30.79 19.33
N LYS A 302 -1.66 31.53 19.35
CA LYS A 302 -1.75 32.86 18.72
C LYS A 302 -0.77 33.86 19.30
N GLU A 303 -0.56 33.87 20.61
CA GLU A 303 0.44 34.73 21.28
C GLU A 303 1.88 34.36 20.84
N TYR A 304 2.18 33.08 20.65
CA TYR A 304 3.49 32.65 20.13
C TYR A 304 3.69 33.09 18.68
N LEU A 305 2.68 32.95 17.82
CA LEU A 305 2.74 33.39 16.42
C LEU A 305 3.08 34.87 16.28
N THR A 306 2.67 35.75 17.21
CA THR A 306 3.05 37.18 17.17
C THR A 306 4.56 37.42 17.35
N LYS A 307 5.33 36.42 17.77
CA LYS A 307 6.77 36.49 18.01
C LYS A 307 7.60 35.78 16.92
N ILE A 308 6.92 35.13 15.97
CA ILE A 308 7.55 34.36 14.89
C ILE A 308 7.44 35.14 13.59
N HIS A 309 8.57 35.69 13.13
CA HIS A 309 8.65 36.45 11.88
C HIS A 309 9.67 35.83 10.91
N SER A 310 10.38 34.79 11.35
CA SER A 310 11.38 34.07 10.56
C SER A 310 11.57 32.65 11.11
N VAL A 311 12.17 31.77 10.28
CA VAL A 311 12.62 30.45 10.74
C VAL A 311 13.54 30.55 11.95
N LYS A 312 14.42 31.57 11.96
CA LYS A 312 15.31 31.83 13.09
C LYS A 312 14.56 32.13 14.40
N ASP A 313 13.48 32.90 14.32
CA ASP A 313 12.65 33.18 15.50
C ASP A 313 11.90 31.92 15.93
N MET A 314 11.39 31.15 14.98
CA MET A 314 10.74 29.86 15.25
C MET A 314 11.69 28.90 15.98
N LYS A 315 12.92 28.71 15.48
CA LYS A 315 13.94 27.88 16.15
C LYS A 315 14.26 28.36 17.57
N LYS A 316 14.30 29.67 17.81
CA LYS A 316 14.49 30.23 19.17
C LYS A 316 13.29 29.96 20.11
N MET A 317 12.10 29.76 19.53
CA MET A 317 10.89 29.50 20.32
C MET A 317 10.74 28.04 20.71
N ILE A 318 11.50 27.10 20.14
CA ILE A 318 11.43 25.66 20.44
C ILE A 318 11.46 25.37 21.95
N PRO A 319 12.41 25.90 22.76
CA PRO A 319 12.45 25.62 24.22
C PRO A 319 11.21 26.07 24.97
N THR A 320 10.45 27.03 24.40
CA THR A 320 9.25 27.59 25.03
C THR A 320 7.97 26.93 24.51
N VAL A 321 7.87 26.76 23.21
CA VAL A 321 6.66 26.22 22.54
C VAL A 321 6.59 24.71 22.70
N CYS A 322 7.70 24.02 22.48
CA CYS A 322 7.80 22.56 22.54
C CYS A 322 8.19 22.04 23.93
N ALA A 323 8.08 22.86 24.99
CA ALA A 323 8.60 22.54 26.33
C ALA A 323 8.12 21.20 26.90
N ASP A 324 6.83 20.86 26.69
CA ASP A 324 6.25 19.63 27.20
C ASP A 324 6.68 18.43 26.38
N LEU A 325 6.78 18.60 25.05
CA LEU A 325 7.28 17.60 24.11
C LEU A 325 8.77 17.27 24.39
N ILE A 326 9.59 18.30 24.61
CA ILE A 326 11.01 18.14 24.98
C ILE A 326 11.15 17.27 26.23
N LYS A 327 10.35 17.54 27.26
CA LYS A 327 10.35 16.74 28.50
C LYS A 327 9.94 15.29 28.24
N GLN A 328 8.92 15.08 27.42
CA GLN A 328 8.47 13.74 27.06
C GLN A 328 9.56 12.97 26.31
N TYR A 329 10.25 13.60 25.36
CA TYR A 329 11.32 12.96 24.60
C TYR A 329 12.53 12.62 25.47
N VAL A 330 12.90 13.50 26.40
CA VAL A 330 13.99 13.20 27.36
C VAL A 330 13.57 12.10 28.33
N ALA A 331 12.35 12.15 28.89
CA ALA A 331 11.82 11.12 29.78
C ALA A 331 11.68 9.76 29.08
N GLY A 332 11.34 9.75 27.79
CA GLY A 332 11.25 8.54 26.95
C GLY A 332 12.61 8.01 26.47
N GLY A 333 13.71 8.69 26.78
CA GLY A 333 15.07 8.28 26.39
C GLY A 333 15.42 8.51 24.92
N TYR A 334 14.62 9.30 24.18
CA TYR A 334 14.90 9.65 22.78
C TYR A 334 16.06 10.64 22.66
N PHE A 335 16.24 11.50 23.65
CA PHE A 335 17.35 12.42 23.73
C PHE A 335 17.99 12.35 25.11
N GLU A 336 19.30 12.56 25.16
CA GLU A 336 20.10 12.51 26.37
C GLU A 336 19.70 13.60 27.39
N ASN A 337 19.33 14.77 26.89
CA ASN A 337 18.92 15.93 27.70
C ASN A 337 18.12 16.94 26.85
N GLU A 338 17.54 17.95 27.52
CA GLU A 338 16.70 18.97 26.86
C GLU A 338 17.45 19.76 25.78
N ALA A 339 18.74 20.04 25.96
CA ALA A 339 19.53 20.76 24.95
C ALA A 339 19.66 19.94 23.66
N LYS A 340 19.90 18.63 23.79
CA LYS A 340 19.92 17.70 22.64
C LYS A 340 18.56 17.55 21.97
N ALA A 341 17.48 17.58 22.73
CA ALA A 341 16.13 17.57 22.19
C ALA A 341 15.83 18.86 21.40
N VAL A 342 16.26 20.02 21.91
CA VAL A 342 16.13 21.30 21.18
C VAL A 342 16.95 21.30 19.89
N ASP A 343 18.20 20.81 19.92
CA ASP A 343 19.04 20.69 18.74
C ASP A 343 18.37 19.77 17.71
N GLY A 344 17.91 18.59 18.11
CA GLY A 344 17.22 17.65 17.24
C GLY A 344 15.94 18.23 16.63
N LEU A 345 15.05 18.80 17.45
CA LEU A 345 13.84 19.45 16.93
C LEU A 345 14.14 20.59 15.95
N SER A 346 15.26 21.33 16.15
CA SER A 346 15.66 22.42 15.26
C SER A 346 16.03 21.96 13.84
N GLU A 347 16.42 20.69 13.67
CA GLU A 347 16.76 20.12 12.37
C GLU A 347 15.51 19.87 11.51
N TYR A 348 14.34 19.64 12.15
CA TYR A 348 13.08 19.28 11.47
C TYR A 348 12.09 20.44 11.29
N VAL A 349 12.48 21.66 11.65
CA VAL A 349 11.59 22.83 11.56
C VAL A 349 11.21 23.17 10.12
N GLU A 350 12.13 23.00 9.17
CA GLU A 350 11.95 23.41 7.77
C GLU A 350 11.45 22.23 6.93
N ASN A 351 10.36 22.44 6.20
CA ASN A 351 9.68 21.41 5.42
C ASN A 351 9.12 21.95 4.11
N THR A 352 8.64 21.03 3.28
CA THR A 352 7.87 21.33 2.08
C THR A 352 6.63 20.41 2.05
N MET A 353 5.54 20.91 1.48
CA MET A 353 4.37 20.06 1.17
C MET A 353 3.87 20.34 -0.24
N THR A 354 3.19 19.37 -0.82
CA THR A 354 2.52 19.51 -2.11
C THR A 354 1.12 20.12 -1.93
N ALA A 355 0.55 20.60 -3.02
CA ALA A 355 -0.82 21.12 -3.01
C ALA A 355 -1.89 20.04 -2.73
N LYS A 356 -1.54 18.76 -2.84
CA LYS A 356 -2.41 17.62 -2.48
C LYS A 356 -2.31 17.23 -1.01
N ASP A 357 -1.25 17.64 -0.32
CA ASP A 357 -1.00 17.23 1.05
C ASP A 357 -2.03 17.82 2.00
N SER A 358 -2.60 16.99 2.85
CA SER A 358 -3.57 17.40 3.87
C SER A 358 -3.15 16.95 5.28
N SER A 359 -1.89 16.55 5.47
CA SER A 359 -1.36 16.05 6.75
C SER A 359 -1.57 17.02 7.92
N TYR A 360 -1.61 18.31 7.63
CA TYR A 360 -1.90 19.36 8.61
C TYR A 360 -3.25 20.05 8.34
N GLY A 361 -4.23 19.30 7.82
CA GLY A 361 -5.55 19.78 7.48
C GLY A 361 -5.61 20.56 6.16
N LYS A 362 -6.71 20.41 5.43
CA LYS A 362 -6.93 21.05 4.12
C LYS A 362 -6.84 22.57 4.16
N GLU A 363 -7.23 23.19 5.28
CA GLU A 363 -7.18 24.66 5.41
C GLU A 363 -5.76 25.19 5.49
N THR A 364 -4.83 24.44 6.13
CA THR A 364 -3.40 24.80 6.15
C THR A 364 -2.81 24.73 4.74
N THR A 365 -3.12 23.68 3.98
CA THR A 365 -2.68 23.55 2.59
C THR A 365 -3.25 24.67 1.73
N LYS A 366 -4.56 24.96 1.81
CA LYS A 366 -5.17 26.11 1.12
C LYS A 366 -4.50 27.43 1.47
N TRP A 367 -4.21 27.66 2.76
CA TRP A 367 -3.50 28.85 3.21
C TRP A 367 -2.11 28.94 2.60
N LEU A 368 -1.34 27.84 2.62
CA LEU A 368 0.04 27.81 2.12
C LEU A 368 0.11 28.10 0.62
N PHE A 369 -0.85 27.58 -0.16
CA PHE A 369 -0.91 27.74 -1.62
C PHE A 369 -1.72 28.94 -2.10
N ASN A 370 -2.31 29.73 -1.18
CA ASN A 370 -3.06 30.92 -1.54
C ASN A 370 -2.12 32.04 -2.01
N ASP A 371 -2.44 32.66 -3.13
CA ASP A 371 -1.66 33.78 -3.71
C ASP A 371 -1.59 35.02 -2.78
N SER A 372 -2.57 35.21 -1.90
CA SER A 372 -2.57 36.28 -0.91
C SER A 372 -1.63 36.03 0.26
N THR A 373 -1.28 34.77 0.55
CA THR A 373 -0.37 34.41 1.64
C THR A 373 1.08 34.67 1.23
N LYS A 374 1.77 35.54 1.94
CA LYS A 374 3.14 35.94 1.63
C LYS A 374 4.16 35.15 2.45
N VAL A 375 5.39 35.10 1.95
CA VAL A 375 6.51 34.58 2.75
C VAL A 375 6.64 35.43 4.02
N GLY A 376 6.70 34.76 5.16
CA GLY A 376 6.69 35.38 6.48
C GLY A 376 5.33 35.37 7.17
N ASP A 377 4.23 35.13 6.44
CA ASP A 377 2.91 34.95 7.07
C ASP A 377 2.86 33.69 7.91
N THR A 378 2.07 33.73 8.97
CA THR A 378 1.98 32.64 9.96
C THR A 378 0.53 32.17 10.13
N THR A 379 0.37 30.89 10.47
CA THR A 379 -0.91 30.29 10.83
C THR A 379 -0.72 29.16 11.83
N TYR A 380 -1.79 28.51 12.27
CA TYR A 380 -1.75 27.32 13.12
C TYR A 380 -2.79 26.29 12.67
N TYR A 381 -2.54 25.05 13.02
CA TYR A 381 -3.46 23.93 12.86
C TYR A 381 -3.62 23.21 14.19
N CYS A 382 -4.86 22.90 14.57
CA CYS A 382 -5.17 22.14 15.78
C CYS A 382 -5.47 20.69 15.39
N ASP A 383 -4.62 19.80 15.84
CA ASP A 383 -4.80 18.36 15.74
C ASP A 383 -5.39 17.87 17.07
N GLU A 384 -6.71 17.76 17.12
CA GLU A 384 -7.41 17.32 18.34
C GLU A 384 -7.21 15.83 18.62
N GLU A 385 -6.97 15.04 17.59
CA GLU A 385 -6.80 13.59 17.69
C GLU A 385 -5.46 13.24 18.36
N ASN A 386 -4.39 13.88 17.90
CA ASN A 386 -3.04 13.64 18.41
C ASN A 386 -2.68 14.57 19.57
N GLY A 387 -3.50 15.56 19.89
CA GLY A 387 -3.28 16.48 21.00
C GLY A 387 -2.17 17.49 20.75
N PHE A 388 -2.05 18.02 19.52
CA PHE A 388 -1.04 19.01 19.14
C PHE A 388 -1.64 20.25 18.48
N ILE A 389 -0.97 21.39 18.66
CA ILE A 389 -1.15 22.56 17.80
C ILE A 389 0.15 22.80 17.07
N TYR A 390 0.08 22.80 15.74
CA TYR A 390 1.20 23.13 14.86
C TYR A 390 1.18 24.63 14.54
N LEU A 391 2.32 25.30 14.69
CA LEU A 391 2.48 26.71 14.37
C LEU A 391 3.33 26.81 13.11
N PHE A 392 2.83 27.46 12.07
CA PHE A 392 3.45 27.53 10.75
C PHE A 392 3.93 28.93 10.40
N ILE A 393 5.02 29.01 9.62
CA ILE A 393 5.43 30.18 8.85
C ILE A 393 5.71 29.77 7.41
N LYS A 394 5.15 30.51 6.45
CA LYS A 394 5.46 30.31 5.03
C LYS A 394 6.88 30.80 4.74
N THR A 395 7.72 29.95 4.17
CA THR A 395 9.15 30.27 3.91
C THR A 395 9.51 30.36 2.44
N GLY A 396 8.62 29.92 1.55
CA GLY A 396 8.83 29.98 0.11
C GLY A 396 7.55 30.20 -0.69
N THR A 397 7.69 30.40 -1.97
CA THR A 397 6.59 30.45 -2.93
C THR A 397 6.41 29.06 -3.57
N PRO A 398 5.17 28.69 -3.97
CA PRO A 398 4.95 27.44 -4.68
C PRO A 398 5.82 27.32 -5.93
N LYS A 399 6.50 26.19 -6.10
CA LYS A 399 7.35 25.87 -7.24
C LYS A 399 7.36 24.38 -7.52
N LEU A 400 7.64 23.98 -8.75
CA LEU A 400 7.86 22.57 -9.10
C LEU A 400 9.16 22.07 -8.45
N ASP A 401 9.19 20.83 -8.02
CA ASP A 401 10.43 20.17 -7.62
C ASP A 401 11.14 19.63 -8.87
N GLU A 402 12.12 20.39 -9.33
CA GLU A 402 12.94 20.05 -10.49
C GLU A 402 14.16 19.19 -10.14
N THR A 403 14.25 18.70 -8.89
CA THR A 403 15.31 17.78 -8.49
C THR A 403 15.28 16.56 -9.40
N THR A 404 16.42 16.27 -10.02
CA THR A 404 16.53 15.09 -10.89
C THR A 404 16.49 13.82 -10.05
N VAL A 405 15.59 12.93 -10.42
CA VAL A 405 15.48 11.57 -9.86
C VAL A 405 15.62 10.55 -10.98
N TYR A 406 15.97 9.32 -10.62
CA TYR A 406 16.05 8.21 -11.56
C TYR A 406 15.29 6.98 -11.03
N SER A 407 14.86 6.13 -11.94
CA SER A 407 14.23 4.86 -11.67
C SER A 407 14.91 3.76 -12.47
N VAL A 408 15.21 2.66 -11.79
CA VAL A 408 15.86 1.48 -12.38
C VAL A 408 15.26 0.22 -11.76
N ARG A 409 15.37 -0.91 -12.45
CA ARG A 409 15.34 -2.21 -11.76
C ARG A 409 16.75 -2.73 -11.61
N HIS A 410 17.01 -3.46 -10.56
CA HIS A 410 18.28 -4.14 -10.41
C HIS A 410 18.16 -5.52 -9.80
N LEU A 411 19.15 -6.35 -10.09
CA LEU A 411 19.36 -7.66 -9.52
C LEU A 411 20.79 -7.71 -8.97
N LEU A 412 20.95 -8.01 -7.70
CA LEU A 412 22.27 -8.11 -7.06
C LEU A 412 22.76 -9.54 -7.03
N VAL A 413 23.99 -9.75 -7.48
CA VAL A 413 24.74 -11.00 -7.30
C VAL A 413 25.92 -10.73 -6.36
N THR A 414 25.82 -11.20 -5.13
CA THR A 414 26.87 -11.06 -4.12
C THR A 414 28.00 -12.07 -4.34
N PRO A 415 29.26 -11.73 -3.97
CA PRO A 415 30.33 -12.72 -3.88
C PRO A 415 30.11 -13.60 -2.64
N GLY A 416 30.11 -14.93 -2.81
CA GLY A 416 29.89 -15.88 -1.72
C GLY A 416 28.48 -16.45 -1.68
N ASP A 417 28.23 -17.34 -0.72
CA ASP A 417 26.94 -17.99 -0.52
C ASP A 417 26.24 -17.33 0.67
N ASP A 418 25.28 -16.43 0.37
CA ASP A 418 24.55 -15.68 1.41
C ASP A 418 23.54 -16.54 2.18
N SER A 419 23.25 -17.76 1.71
CA SER A 419 22.33 -18.68 2.40
C SER A 419 22.87 -19.21 3.75
N LYS A 420 24.12 -18.93 4.08
CA LYS A 420 24.80 -19.49 5.27
C LYS A 420 25.02 -18.50 6.43
N ASP A 421 24.71 -17.22 6.27
CA ASP A 421 25.08 -16.23 7.28
C ASP A 421 23.99 -15.17 7.50
N SER A 422 22.99 -15.55 8.29
CA SER A 422 21.98 -14.62 8.83
C SER A 422 22.50 -13.84 10.06
N SER A 423 23.82 -13.82 10.31
CA SER A 423 24.37 -13.05 11.41
C SER A 423 24.49 -11.57 11.02
N THR A 424 23.76 -10.71 11.70
CA THR A 424 23.85 -9.24 11.73
C THR A 424 25.21 -8.75 12.24
N SER A 425 26.33 -9.21 11.66
CA SER A 425 27.66 -8.73 12.02
C SER A 425 28.00 -7.53 11.14
N SER A 426 28.17 -6.38 11.77
CA SER A 426 28.59 -5.10 11.17
C SER A 426 30.04 -5.07 10.65
N THR A 427 30.71 -6.21 10.56
CA THR A 427 32.07 -6.32 10.02
C THR A 427 32.03 -6.48 8.51
N GLU A 428 32.71 -5.61 7.75
CA GLU A 428 32.87 -5.71 6.30
C GLU A 428 33.35 -7.10 5.89
N LYS A 429 32.48 -7.88 5.25
CA LYS A 429 32.79 -9.23 4.77
C LYS A 429 33.83 -9.12 3.65
N LYS A 430 34.98 -9.74 3.82
CA LYS A 430 36.04 -9.78 2.80
C LYS A 430 35.91 -11.03 1.95
N TYR A 431 35.63 -10.84 0.67
CA TYR A 431 35.52 -11.94 -0.29
C TYR A 431 36.82 -12.19 -1.03
N THR A 432 37.07 -13.47 -1.35
CA THR A 432 38.24 -13.89 -2.12
C THR A 432 38.09 -13.53 -3.61
N LYS A 433 39.21 -13.51 -4.33
CA LYS A 433 39.19 -13.34 -5.80
C LYS A 433 38.37 -14.42 -6.51
N LYS A 434 38.29 -15.63 -5.96
CA LYS A 434 37.52 -16.75 -6.53
C LYS A 434 36.01 -16.48 -6.38
N GLU A 435 35.56 -16.01 -5.22
CA GLU A 435 34.15 -15.66 -4.99
C GLU A 435 33.72 -14.50 -5.90
N TRP A 436 34.54 -13.48 -6.02
CA TRP A 436 34.27 -12.36 -6.97
C TRP A 436 34.19 -12.85 -8.43
N ALA A 437 35.05 -13.80 -8.84
CA ALA A 437 35.00 -14.36 -10.19
C ALA A 437 33.72 -15.19 -10.41
N ALA A 438 33.30 -15.97 -9.42
CA ALA A 438 32.08 -16.77 -9.47
C ALA A 438 30.83 -15.88 -9.54
N ALA A 439 30.78 -14.79 -8.74
CA ALA A 439 29.68 -13.84 -8.79
C ALA A 439 29.59 -13.14 -10.16
N LYS A 440 30.73 -12.77 -10.74
CA LYS A 440 30.77 -12.21 -12.10
C LYS A 440 30.19 -13.18 -13.14
N GLU A 441 30.65 -14.43 -13.10
CA GLU A 441 30.15 -15.46 -14.03
C GLU A 441 28.65 -15.71 -13.86
N LYS A 442 28.13 -15.73 -12.61
CA LYS A 442 26.70 -15.83 -12.33
C LYS A 442 25.94 -14.64 -12.94
N ALA A 443 26.41 -13.41 -12.72
CA ALA A 443 25.77 -12.21 -13.27
C ALA A 443 25.78 -12.23 -14.82
N GLU A 444 26.88 -12.65 -15.46
CA GLU A 444 26.95 -12.79 -16.92
C GLU A 444 25.98 -13.87 -17.44
N LYS A 445 25.81 -14.99 -16.73
CA LYS A 445 24.82 -16.02 -17.07
C LYS A 445 23.39 -15.52 -16.96
N LEU A 446 23.05 -14.80 -15.89
CA LEU A 446 21.71 -14.22 -15.69
C LEU A 446 21.40 -13.19 -16.77
N LEU A 447 22.34 -12.30 -17.10
CA LEU A 447 22.17 -11.38 -18.22
C LEU A 447 21.98 -12.11 -19.56
N ALA A 448 22.70 -13.23 -19.76
CA ALA A 448 22.52 -14.05 -20.96
C ALA A 448 21.15 -14.76 -20.99
N GLN A 449 20.56 -15.09 -19.84
CA GLN A 449 19.18 -15.59 -19.75
C GLN A 449 18.19 -14.52 -20.16
N TYR A 450 18.27 -13.33 -19.57
CA TYR A 450 17.45 -12.19 -19.95
C TYR A 450 17.53 -11.88 -21.46
N ASN A 451 18.74 -11.92 -22.04
CA ASN A 451 18.94 -11.66 -23.46
C ASN A 451 18.26 -12.67 -24.40
N LYS A 452 17.75 -13.80 -23.88
CA LYS A 452 16.99 -14.80 -24.65
C LYS A 452 15.47 -14.63 -24.55
N THR A 453 15.00 -13.76 -23.68
CA THR A 453 13.57 -13.39 -23.57
C THR A 453 13.23 -12.28 -24.56
N ASP A 454 12.02 -11.79 -24.52
CA ASP A 454 11.57 -10.62 -25.31
C ASP A 454 12.21 -9.31 -24.85
N LYS A 455 12.99 -9.35 -23.79
CA LYS A 455 13.73 -8.22 -23.17
C LYS A 455 12.83 -7.10 -22.71
N THR A 456 11.66 -7.46 -22.22
CA THR A 456 10.74 -6.51 -21.60
C THR A 456 11.19 -6.15 -20.18
N GLU A 457 10.65 -5.07 -19.65
CA GLU A 457 10.83 -4.72 -18.24
C GLU A 457 10.31 -5.82 -17.33
N TYR A 458 9.19 -6.46 -17.71
CA TYR A 458 8.61 -7.57 -16.96
C TYR A 458 9.53 -8.79 -16.93
N ASP A 459 10.15 -9.17 -18.06
CA ASP A 459 11.13 -10.28 -18.06
C ASP A 459 12.30 -10.00 -17.12
N PHE A 460 12.74 -8.75 -17.06
CA PHE A 460 13.80 -8.36 -16.13
C PHE A 460 13.35 -8.42 -14.68
N ALA A 461 12.13 -7.95 -14.42
CA ALA A 461 11.54 -7.96 -13.08
C ALA A 461 11.43 -9.41 -12.55
N MET A 462 10.93 -10.34 -13.35
CA MET A 462 10.84 -11.76 -12.99
C MET A 462 12.23 -12.35 -12.71
N LEU A 463 13.22 -12.05 -13.54
CA LEU A 463 14.59 -12.51 -13.30
C LEU A 463 15.16 -11.96 -11.98
N ALA A 464 14.84 -10.71 -11.63
CA ALA A 464 15.26 -10.10 -10.38
C ALA A 464 14.60 -10.76 -9.17
N GLU A 465 13.28 -11.02 -9.20
CA GLU A 465 12.55 -11.74 -8.14
C GLU A 465 13.19 -13.09 -7.83
N GLU A 466 13.51 -13.86 -8.86
CA GLU A 466 14.02 -15.23 -8.70
C GLU A 466 15.48 -15.30 -8.26
N ASN A 467 16.29 -14.26 -8.53
CA ASN A 467 17.75 -14.41 -8.48
C ASN A 467 18.50 -13.34 -7.70
N SER A 468 17.83 -12.26 -7.26
CA SER A 468 18.49 -11.16 -6.56
C SER A 468 18.87 -11.57 -5.14
N ALA A 469 20.10 -11.22 -4.73
CA ALA A 469 20.53 -11.29 -3.34
C ALA A 469 20.13 -10.03 -2.54
N ASP A 470 19.56 -9.01 -3.19
CA ASP A 470 19.02 -7.83 -2.52
C ASP A 470 17.53 -8.01 -2.25
N THR A 471 17.23 -8.63 -1.13
CA THR A 471 15.86 -8.91 -0.68
C THR A 471 15.10 -7.66 -0.24
N ASN A 472 15.80 -6.53 -0.05
CA ASN A 472 15.14 -5.25 0.25
C ASN A 472 14.55 -4.60 -1.01
N SER A 473 15.03 -4.97 -2.19
CA SER A 473 14.54 -4.45 -3.47
C SER A 473 13.78 -5.48 -4.30
N THR A 474 13.42 -6.64 -3.71
CA THR A 474 12.56 -7.65 -4.35
C THR A 474 11.50 -8.14 -3.39
N SER A 475 10.33 -8.51 -3.90
CA SER A 475 9.24 -9.07 -3.10
C SER A 475 9.54 -10.49 -2.59
N ALA A 476 10.45 -11.22 -3.22
CA ALA A 476 10.87 -12.55 -2.78
C ALA A 476 11.42 -12.61 -1.35
N GLY A 477 11.92 -11.47 -0.83
CA GLY A 477 12.31 -11.33 0.58
C GLY A 477 11.20 -10.83 1.51
N GLY A 478 9.98 -10.62 1.00
CA GLY A 478 8.84 -10.14 1.79
C GLY A 478 8.94 -8.68 2.27
N GLN A 479 9.91 -7.90 1.79
CA GLN A 479 10.15 -6.52 2.22
C GLN A 479 10.44 -5.54 1.07
N GLY A 480 10.65 -6.03 -0.15
CA GLY A 480 10.99 -5.22 -1.31
C GLY A 480 9.83 -4.94 -2.25
N ILE A 481 10.07 -4.06 -3.21
CA ILE A 481 9.14 -3.79 -4.30
C ILE A 481 9.39 -4.81 -5.41
N PHE A 482 8.32 -5.31 -6.03
CA PHE A 482 8.39 -6.29 -7.11
C PHE A 482 9.46 -5.98 -8.16
N GLY A 483 10.28 -6.99 -8.47
CA GLY A 483 11.19 -6.97 -9.62
C GLY A 483 12.42 -6.09 -9.46
N GLY A 484 12.89 -5.89 -8.23
CA GLY A 484 14.09 -5.13 -7.97
C GLY A 484 13.95 -3.63 -8.30
N MET A 485 12.74 -3.07 -8.18
CA MET A 485 12.45 -1.68 -8.49
C MET A 485 13.10 -0.75 -7.47
N ILE A 486 13.84 0.22 -7.96
CA ILE A 486 14.32 1.40 -7.24
C ILE A 486 13.85 2.61 -8.01
N GLU A 487 12.98 3.40 -7.42
CA GLU A 487 12.29 4.45 -8.14
C GLU A 487 12.37 5.82 -7.45
N GLY A 488 12.27 6.89 -8.25
CA GLY A 488 12.24 8.26 -7.74
C GLY A 488 13.48 8.65 -6.92
N THR A 489 14.61 7.97 -7.16
CA THR A 489 15.80 8.04 -6.31
C THR A 489 16.62 9.28 -6.61
N LYS A 490 16.93 10.06 -5.57
CA LYS A 490 17.75 11.26 -5.66
C LYS A 490 19.23 10.90 -5.70
N LYS A 491 20.03 11.81 -6.28
CA LYS A 491 21.49 11.71 -6.26
C LYS A 491 22.01 11.66 -4.82
N GLY A 492 22.94 10.74 -4.55
CA GLY A 492 23.58 10.53 -3.25
C GLY A 492 22.97 9.42 -2.42
N ALA A 493 21.86 8.82 -2.86
CA ALA A 493 21.16 7.74 -2.12
C ALA A 493 21.80 6.37 -2.31
N MET A 494 22.44 6.14 -3.48
CA MET A 494 23.03 4.83 -3.82
C MET A 494 24.54 4.87 -3.89
N VAL A 495 25.18 3.70 -3.94
CA VAL A 495 26.64 3.61 -4.10
C VAL A 495 27.10 4.23 -5.43
N ALA A 496 28.28 4.83 -5.41
CA ALA A 496 28.74 5.72 -6.48
C ALA A 496 28.74 5.07 -7.89
N GLU A 497 29.09 3.79 -7.99
CA GLU A 497 29.13 3.08 -9.26
C GLU A 497 27.74 2.84 -9.84
N PHE A 498 26.79 2.48 -8.98
CA PHE A 498 25.37 2.29 -9.32
C PHE A 498 24.78 3.62 -9.81
N GLU A 499 24.92 4.66 -8.98
CA GLU A 499 24.40 6.00 -9.29
C GLU A 499 25.03 6.58 -10.55
N LYS A 500 26.33 6.43 -10.74
CA LYS A 500 27.02 6.89 -11.95
C LYS A 500 26.42 6.29 -13.22
N TRP A 501 26.03 5.01 -13.17
CA TRP A 501 25.41 4.36 -14.32
C TRP A 501 23.97 4.85 -14.52
N ALA A 502 23.18 4.92 -13.45
CA ALA A 502 21.77 5.33 -13.50
C ALA A 502 21.58 6.81 -13.89
N MET A 503 22.52 7.69 -13.49
CA MET A 503 22.46 9.13 -13.77
C MET A 503 23.08 9.54 -15.10
N ASP A 504 23.68 8.62 -15.85
CA ASP A 504 24.29 8.90 -17.15
C ASP A 504 23.23 9.39 -18.15
N ASP A 505 23.48 10.57 -18.78
CA ASP A 505 22.55 11.21 -19.70
C ASP A 505 22.32 10.43 -21.01
N SER A 506 23.20 9.49 -21.32
CA SER A 506 23.06 8.64 -22.50
C SER A 506 22.08 7.50 -22.32
N ARG A 507 21.64 7.18 -21.08
CA ARG A 507 20.74 6.08 -20.78
C ARG A 507 19.38 6.26 -21.44
N LYS A 508 18.87 5.14 -21.94
CA LYS A 508 17.53 5.03 -22.53
C LYS A 508 16.78 3.91 -21.85
N TYR A 509 15.47 4.04 -21.79
CA TYR A 509 14.60 2.95 -21.32
C TYR A 509 15.00 1.63 -21.97
N GLY A 510 15.15 0.59 -21.15
CA GLY A 510 15.55 -0.73 -21.59
C GLY A 510 17.07 -0.96 -21.68
N ASP A 511 17.92 0.04 -21.41
CA ASP A 511 19.36 -0.17 -21.32
C ASP A 511 19.69 -1.10 -20.16
N VAL A 512 20.50 -2.14 -20.42
CA VAL A 512 20.90 -3.11 -19.40
C VAL A 512 22.42 -3.21 -19.34
N ALA A 513 22.98 -3.27 -18.14
CA ALA A 513 24.40 -3.47 -17.92
C ALA A 513 24.70 -4.15 -16.58
N ILE A 514 25.89 -4.77 -16.49
CA ILE A 514 26.43 -5.23 -15.23
C ILE A 514 27.33 -4.15 -14.64
N VAL A 515 26.99 -3.69 -13.43
CA VAL A 515 27.75 -2.69 -12.67
C VAL A 515 28.34 -3.35 -11.43
N LYS A 516 29.65 -3.19 -11.24
CA LYS A 516 30.33 -3.70 -10.05
C LYS A 516 30.37 -2.65 -8.95
N SER A 517 29.96 -3.02 -7.74
CA SER A 517 30.13 -2.22 -6.52
C SER A 517 30.87 -2.99 -5.43
N LYS A 518 30.99 -2.41 -4.25
CA LYS A 518 31.52 -3.09 -3.06
C LYS A 518 30.63 -4.25 -2.58
N TYR A 519 29.35 -4.25 -2.92
CA TYR A 519 28.39 -5.30 -2.52
C TYR A 519 28.35 -6.49 -3.46
N GLY A 520 28.73 -6.33 -4.72
CA GLY A 520 28.65 -7.39 -5.73
C GLY A 520 28.56 -6.85 -7.15
N TYR A 521 27.91 -7.64 -8.00
CA TYR A 521 27.59 -7.28 -9.36
C TYR A 521 26.09 -7.01 -9.46
N HIS A 522 25.72 -5.78 -9.80
CA HIS A 522 24.35 -5.37 -10.08
C HIS A 522 24.09 -5.54 -11.57
N ILE A 523 23.11 -6.32 -11.96
CA ILE A 523 22.54 -6.25 -13.29
C ILE A 523 21.46 -5.18 -13.19
N MET A 524 21.57 -4.14 -14.00
CA MET A 524 20.72 -2.97 -13.92
C MET A 524 19.92 -2.80 -15.20
N TYR A 525 18.66 -2.45 -15.07
CA TYR A 525 17.75 -2.10 -16.17
C TYR A 525 17.29 -0.66 -15.97
N PHE A 526 17.53 0.20 -16.95
CA PHE A 526 17.18 1.62 -16.86
C PHE A 526 15.71 1.85 -17.23
N ILE A 527 14.99 2.56 -16.37
CA ILE A 527 13.58 2.90 -16.60
C ILE A 527 13.45 4.36 -16.99
N ASP A 528 13.88 5.30 -16.12
CA ASP A 528 13.63 6.71 -16.32
C ASP A 528 14.62 7.59 -15.55
N LYS A 529 14.78 8.81 -16.03
CA LYS A 529 15.44 9.91 -15.33
C LYS A 529 14.72 11.20 -15.67
N CYS A 530 14.10 11.82 -14.70
CA CYS A 530 13.29 13.01 -14.90
C CYS A 530 13.25 13.89 -13.63
N PRO A 531 12.73 15.12 -13.69
CA PRO A 531 12.42 15.91 -12.52
C PRO A 531 11.43 15.20 -11.57
N GLN A 532 11.56 15.43 -10.26
CA GLN A 532 10.70 14.83 -9.23
C GLN A 532 9.21 15.03 -9.51
N TYR A 533 8.80 16.23 -9.95
CA TYR A 533 7.39 16.49 -10.26
C TYR A 533 6.86 15.64 -11.41
N GLN A 534 7.71 15.32 -12.40
CA GLN A 534 7.32 14.44 -13.52
C GLN A 534 7.19 12.99 -13.04
N TYR A 535 8.11 12.55 -12.19
CA TYR A 535 8.03 11.24 -11.55
C TYR A 535 6.71 11.09 -10.77
N ASN A 536 6.36 12.08 -9.94
CA ASN A 536 5.13 12.07 -9.16
C ASN A 536 3.88 12.04 -10.08
N CYS A 537 3.90 12.81 -11.16
CA CYS A 537 2.82 12.80 -12.16
C CYS A 537 2.65 11.41 -12.81
N LYS A 538 3.73 10.72 -13.14
CA LYS A 538 3.68 9.37 -13.70
C LYS A 538 3.13 8.36 -12.69
N LYS A 539 3.47 8.47 -11.42
CA LYS A 539 2.85 7.66 -10.35
C LYS A 539 1.34 7.87 -10.28
N ASP A 540 0.91 9.13 -10.30
CA ASP A 540 -0.52 9.46 -10.25
C ASP A 540 -1.29 8.91 -11.47
N ILE A 541 -0.70 8.92 -12.66
CA ILE A 541 -1.30 8.31 -13.86
C ILE A 541 -1.54 6.82 -13.66
N LEU A 542 -0.56 6.10 -13.09
CA LEU A 542 -0.71 4.67 -12.82
C LEU A 542 -1.81 4.41 -11.79
N SER A 543 -1.83 5.20 -10.71
CA SER A 543 -2.86 5.12 -9.67
C SER A 543 -4.26 5.46 -10.22
N ASP A 544 -4.36 6.45 -11.12
CA ASP A 544 -5.63 6.82 -11.76
C ASP A 544 -6.15 5.71 -12.68
N ARG A 545 -5.25 5.07 -13.45
CA ARG A 545 -5.60 3.89 -14.26
C ARG A 545 -6.13 2.73 -13.41
N GLU A 546 -5.48 2.45 -12.30
CA GLU A 546 -5.90 1.43 -11.35
C GLU A 546 -7.30 1.74 -10.81
N THR A 547 -7.50 2.96 -10.32
CA THR A 547 -8.80 3.42 -9.83
C THR A 547 -9.88 3.30 -10.89
N GLN A 548 -9.61 3.74 -12.12
CA GLN A 548 -10.57 3.64 -13.23
C GLN A 548 -10.89 2.18 -13.61
N MET A 549 -9.92 1.29 -13.51
CA MET A 549 -10.12 -0.14 -13.80
C MET A 549 -11.00 -0.79 -12.74
N VAL A 550 -10.73 -0.54 -11.46
CA VAL A 550 -11.50 -1.10 -10.34
C VAL A 550 -12.91 -0.52 -10.31
N ASP A 551 -13.06 0.80 -10.39
CA ASP A 551 -14.36 1.48 -10.40
C ASP A 551 -15.19 1.14 -11.64
N GLY A 552 -14.54 0.81 -12.75
CA GLY A 552 -15.18 0.36 -13.98
C GLY A 552 -15.86 -1.00 -13.86
N CYS A 553 -15.43 -1.84 -12.92
CA CYS A 553 -16.02 -3.14 -12.63
C CYS A 553 -17.19 -2.98 -11.64
N ALA A 554 -18.38 -2.73 -12.15
CA ALA A 554 -19.57 -2.53 -11.34
C ALA A 554 -19.91 -3.75 -10.49
N VAL A 555 -20.20 -3.53 -9.20
CA VAL A 555 -20.63 -4.57 -8.26
C VAL A 555 -22.14 -4.62 -8.17
N LYS A 556 -22.72 -5.83 -8.31
CA LYS A 556 -24.13 -6.10 -8.11
C LYS A 556 -24.31 -7.19 -7.07
N GLU A 557 -24.93 -6.83 -5.95
CA GLU A 557 -25.30 -7.80 -4.91
C GLU A 557 -26.58 -8.56 -5.25
N HIS A 558 -26.56 -9.87 -5.02
CA HIS A 558 -27.73 -10.73 -5.10
C HIS A 558 -28.34 -10.93 -3.69
N LYS A 559 -29.14 -9.95 -3.24
CA LYS A 559 -29.65 -9.83 -1.87
C LYS A 559 -30.28 -11.10 -1.30
N THR A 560 -30.94 -11.94 -2.11
CA THR A 560 -31.55 -13.20 -1.66
C THR A 560 -30.49 -14.23 -1.26
N VAL A 561 -29.39 -14.30 -2.02
CA VAL A 561 -28.27 -15.20 -1.73
C VAL A 561 -27.45 -14.64 -0.56
N MET A 562 -27.17 -13.32 -0.56
CA MET A 562 -26.43 -12.65 0.50
C MET A 562 -27.06 -12.77 1.91
N LYS A 563 -28.37 -13.03 2.00
CA LYS A 563 -29.01 -13.37 3.30
C LYS A 563 -28.48 -14.65 3.93
N LYS A 564 -27.85 -15.52 3.16
CA LYS A 564 -27.25 -16.79 3.63
C LYS A 564 -25.75 -16.64 3.94
N ALA A 565 -25.16 -15.45 3.69
CA ALA A 565 -23.75 -15.23 3.93
C ALA A 565 -23.41 -15.49 5.39
N THR A 566 -22.32 -16.22 5.60
CA THR A 566 -21.77 -16.45 6.94
C THR A 566 -21.36 -15.12 7.54
N GLN A 567 -21.64 -14.91 8.81
CA GLN A 567 -21.17 -13.77 9.57
C GLN A 567 -20.25 -14.27 10.69
N ALA A 568 -19.12 -13.62 10.89
CA ALA A 568 -18.24 -13.93 12.00
C ALA A 568 -19.01 -13.82 13.32
N LYS A 569 -18.82 -14.83 14.17
CA LYS A 569 -19.40 -14.86 15.51
C LYS A 569 -18.33 -14.42 16.52
N PRO A 570 -18.74 -13.81 17.64
CA PRO A 570 -17.84 -13.57 18.75
C PRO A 570 -17.13 -14.85 19.17
N GLN A 571 -15.83 -14.77 19.40
CA GLN A 571 -15.07 -15.90 19.93
C GLN A 571 -15.53 -16.18 21.37
N GLU A 572 -15.81 -17.43 21.69
CA GLU A 572 -16.08 -17.83 23.07
C GLU A 572 -14.79 -17.60 23.88
N SER A 573 -14.90 -16.86 25.00
CA SER A 573 -13.76 -16.65 25.88
C SER A 573 -13.33 -18.02 26.44
N THR A 574 -12.27 -18.58 25.89
CA THR A 574 -11.58 -19.71 26.51
C THR A 574 -10.88 -19.21 27.76
N THR A 575 -11.63 -19.15 28.88
CA THR A 575 -11.07 -19.14 30.23
C THR A 575 -10.47 -20.51 30.52
N ALA A 576 -9.42 -20.89 29.78
CA ALA A 576 -8.57 -21.99 30.21
C ALA A 576 -7.53 -21.38 31.14
N GLY A 577 -7.80 -21.47 32.42
CA GLY A 577 -6.88 -21.14 33.50
C GLY A 577 -5.57 -21.91 33.35
N SER A 578 -4.56 -21.26 32.80
CA SER A 578 -3.18 -21.65 33.02
C SER A 578 -2.68 -20.94 34.28
N SER A 579 -3.07 -21.48 35.43
CA SER A 579 -2.33 -21.23 36.68
C SER A 579 -1.01 -21.98 36.59
N ALA A 580 -0.01 -21.33 35.98
CA ALA A 580 1.37 -21.74 36.17
C ALA A 580 1.75 -21.45 37.64
N THR A 581 1.63 -22.48 38.48
CA THR A 581 2.22 -22.54 39.80
C THR A 581 3.73 -22.44 39.63
N VAL A 582 4.30 -21.26 39.94
CA VAL A 582 5.74 -21.12 40.16
C VAL A 582 6.06 -21.88 41.43
N GLY A 583 6.57 -23.09 41.26
CA GLY A 583 7.18 -23.85 42.36
C GLY A 583 8.46 -23.19 42.79
N THR A 584 8.45 -22.52 43.94
CA THR A 584 9.65 -22.20 44.70
C THR A 584 10.23 -23.49 45.25
N THR A 585 11.34 -23.95 44.72
CA THR A 585 12.23 -24.88 45.44
C THR A 585 13.45 -24.06 45.86
N GLY A 586 13.54 -23.84 47.18
CA GLY A 586 14.79 -23.46 47.80
C GLY A 586 15.74 -24.65 47.90
N GLU A 587 16.96 -24.43 47.61
CA GLU A 587 18.21 -24.68 48.32
C GLU A 587 19.36 -24.11 47.48
#